data_bc5ad5181e7111b716a4cc29b19fb729
#
_entry.id   bc5ad5181e7111b716a4cc29b19fb729
#
_cell.length_a   1.000
_cell.length_b   1.000
_cell.length_c   1.000
_cell.angle_alpha   90.00
_cell.angle_beta   90.00
_cell.angle_gamma   90.00
#
_symmetry.space_group_name_H-M   'P 1'
#
loop_
_entity.id
_entity.type
_entity.pdbx_description
1 polymer ?
#
loop_
_entity_poly.entity_id
_entity_poly.type
_entity_poly.pdbx_seq_one_letter_code
_entity_poly.pdbx_strand_id
1 'polypeptide(L)'
;NISQSWSLSHRDPVVGWYNEHQAFPYEQFLFRNLPINGGEIVLEYGCGPARNLVRWSKKFARIDGVDIAPGCIEKAKIHLASEGITTSNLWVNDGRSLEMISDVQYDIVFMTISHQHITSRSVRLNLYREFLRVLKPNGILTFQTGFGPSHPRSVDYFADTFTNESDFVDKDVRVENVQHIKTDLEECGFVWVDSIFTQTVKDEHDCWIFIQCQKPNT
;
A
#
# COMPACT_ATOMS: atom_id res chain seq x y z
N ASN A 1 -13.23 16.16 -5.24
CA ASN A 1 -13.13 14.93 -4.46
C ASN A 1 -12.61 13.83 -5.39
N ILE A 2 -11.34 13.50 -5.29
CA ILE A 2 -10.62 12.57 -6.22
C ILE A 2 -11.38 11.24 -6.34
N SER A 3 -11.91 10.72 -5.24
CA SER A 3 -12.68 9.47 -5.24
C SER A 3 -13.97 9.51 -6.08
N GLN A 4 -14.51 10.69 -6.38
CA GLN A 4 -15.70 10.83 -7.23
C GLN A 4 -15.37 10.79 -8.73
N SER A 5 -14.13 11.11 -9.12
CA SER A 5 -13.69 11.04 -10.52
C SER A 5 -13.36 9.61 -10.97
N TRP A 6 -13.15 8.70 -10.04
CA TRP A 6 -12.86 7.31 -10.36
C TRP A 6 -14.11 6.59 -10.84
N SER A 7 -14.10 6.13 -12.08
CA SER A 7 -15.18 5.33 -12.64
C SER A 7 -14.67 3.95 -13.06
N LEU A 8 -15.53 2.94 -13.00
CA LEU A 8 -15.19 1.58 -13.42
C LEU A 8 -14.89 1.50 -14.93
N SER A 9 -15.47 2.41 -15.73
CA SER A 9 -15.28 2.45 -17.20
C SER A 9 -14.03 3.21 -17.62
N HIS A 10 -13.59 4.17 -16.81
CA HIS A 10 -12.29 4.80 -16.98
C HIS A 10 -11.37 4.16 -15.94
N ARG A 11 -10.60 3.20 -16.39
CA ARG A 11 -9.52 2.66 -15.60
C ARG A 11 -8.67 3.85 -15.17
N ASP A 12 -9.16 4.44 -14.12
CA ASP A 12 -8.63 5.42 -13.22
C ASP A 12 -7.59 6.40 -13.79
N PRO A 13 -7.88 7.70 -13.89
CA PRO A 13 -6.89 8.70 -14.30
C PRO A 13 -5.70 8.81 -13.32
N VAL A 14 -5.83 8.44 -12.05
CA VAL A 14 -4.70 8.40 -11.10
C VAL A 14 -3.89 7.14 -11.27
N VAL A 15 -4.53 6.04 -11.67
CA VAL A 15 -3.94 4.73 -11.93
C VAL A 15 -4.20 4.28 -13.37
N GLY A 16 -4.72 5.15 -14.24
CA GLY A 16 -5.13 4.92 -15.64
C GLY A 16 -4.01 4.57 -16.61
N TRP A 17 -2.80 4.58 -16.12
CA TRP A 17 -1.61 4.00 -16.74
C TRP A 17 -1.67 2.47 -16.88
N TYR A 18 -2.65 1.87 -16.26
CA TYR A 18 -2.79 0.43 -16.10
C TYR A 18 -3.95 -0.11 -16.94
N ASN A 19 -3.93 0.16 -18.25
CA ASN A 19 -4.61 -0.77 -19.12
C ASN A 19 -3.87 -2.11 -19.02
N GLU A 20 -4.56 -3.21 -19.28
CA GLU A 20 -3.99 -4.57 -19.13
C GLU A 20 -2.72 -4.81 -19.93
N HIS A 21 -2.49 -4.02 -20.98
CA HIS A 21 -1.33 -4.13 -21.88
C HIS A 21 -0.12 -3.28 -21.44
N GLN A 22 -0.31 -2.36 -20.49
CA GLN A 22 0.73 -1.43 -20.02
C GLN A 22 0.85 -1.40 -18.49
N ALA A 23 0.29 -2.40 -17.80
CA ALA A 23 0.34 -2.47 -16.37
C ALA A 23 1.79 -2.59 -15.89
N PHE A 24 2.19 -1.69 -14.99
CA PHE A 24 3.48 -1.82 -14.31
C PHE A 24 3.56 -3.20 -13.65
N PRO A 25 4.67 -3.92 -13.76
CA PRO A 25 4.79 -5.30 -13.28
C PRO A 25 5.02 -5.37 -11.77
N TYR A 26 4.09 -4.81 -10.98
CA TYR A 26 4.18 -4.76 -9.51
C TYR A 26 4.50 -6.11 -8.87
N GLU A 27 3.97 -7.18 -9.43
CA GLU A 27 4.16 -8.52 -8.90
C GLU A 27 5.63 -8.92 -8.80
N GLN A 28 6.43 -8.57 -9.82
CA GLN A 28 7.86 -8.89 -9.86
C GLN A 28 8.66 -8.15 -8.78
N PHE A 29 8.14 -7.04 -8.27
CA PHE A 29 8.79 -6.20 -7.27
C PHE A 29 8.22 -6.43 -5.88
N LEU A 30 6.90 -6.43 -5.73
CA LEU A 30 6.25 -6.60 -4.42
C LEU A 30 6.40 -8.03 -3.89
N PHE A 31 6.22 -9.02 -4.75
CA PHE A 31 6.21 -10.43 -4.34
C PHE A 31 7.49 -11.18 -4.72
N ARG A 32 8.57 -10.44 -5.01
CA ARG A 32 9.87 -11.06 -5.32
C ARG A 32 10.34 -11.97 -4.20
N ASN A 33 10.88 -13.10 -4.56
CA ASN A 33 11.44 -14.08 -3.62
C ASN A 33 10.45 -14.65 -2.59
N LEU A 34 9.15 -14.37 -2.69
CA LEU A 34 8.15 -14.95 -1.80
C LEU A 34 7.68 -16.32 -2.33
N PRO A 35 7.61 -17.34 -1.48
CA PRO A 35 7.16 -18.66 -1.86
C PRO A 35 5.62 -18.72 -1.96
N ILE A 36 5.05 -18.00 -2.92
CA ILE A 36 3.61 -17.95 -3.12
C ILE A 36 3.14 -19.26 -3.75
N ASN A 37 2.19 -19.93 -3.09
CA ASN A 37 1.66 -21.22 -3.51
C ASN A 37 0.12 -21.24 -3.69
N GLY A 38 -0.54 -20.10 -3.50
CA GLY A 38 -1.99 -19.94 -3.64
C GLY A 38 -2.78 -20.17 -2.35
N GLY A 39 -2.11 -20.44 -1.25
CA GLY A 39 -2.73 -20.62 0.08
C GLY A 39 -2.73 -19.35 0.93
N GLU A 40 -2.08 -18.30 0.50
CA GLU A 40 -1.86 -17.09 1.28
C GLU A 40 -3.13 -16.24 1.41
N ILE A 41 -3.31 -15.64 2.59
CA ILE A 41 -4.30 -14.60 2.87
C ILE A 41 -3.56 -13.27 2.92
N VAL A 42 -3.99 -12.32 2.08
CA VAL A 42 -3.26 -11.10 1.79
C VAL A 42 -4.13 -9.86 2.04
N LEU A 43 -3.53 -8.78 2.51
CA LEU A 43 -4.18 -7.48 2.70
C LEU A 43 -3.52 -6.41 1.83
N GLU A 44 -4.30 -5.68 1.05
CA GLU A 44 -3.88 -4.42 0.43
C GLU A 44 -4.34 -3.24 1.28
N TYR A 45 -3.38 -2.41 1.75
CA TYR A 45 -3.66 -1.13 2.38
C TYR A 45 -3.62 -0.01 1.32
N GLY A 46 -4.69 0.79 1.26
CA GLY A 46 -4.91 1.75 0.18
C GLY A 46 -5.37 1.06 -1.11
N CYS A 47 -6.35 0.15 -1.00
CA CYS A 47 -6.77 -0.70 -2.10
C CYS A 47 -7.54 0.05 -3.21
N GLY A 48 -7.95 1.30 -2.96
CA GLY A 48 -8.76 2.06 -3.91
C GLY A 48 -10.01 1.30 -4.36
N PRO A 49 -10.34 1.30 -5.66
CA PRO A 49 -11.47 0.57 -6.22
C PRO A 49 -11.19 -0.93 -6.47
N ALA A 50 -10.28 -1.54 -5.69
CA ALA A 50 -9.95 -2.97 -5.70
C ALA A 50 -9.31 -3.51 -7.00
N ARG A 51 -8.56 -2.71 -7.73
CA ARG A 51 -7.91 -3.15 -8.96
C ARG A 51 -6.95 -4.32 -8.74
N ASN A 52 -6.08 -4.23 -7.75
CA ASN A 52 -5.14 -5.30 -7.43
C ASN A 52 -5.84 -6.51 -6.81
N LEU A 53 -6.91 -6.30 -6.06
CA LEU A 53 -7.72 -7.40 -5.53
C LEU A 53 -8.29 -8.24 -6.68
N VAL A 54 -8.84 -7.59 -7.70
CA VAL A 54 -9.33 -8.27 -8.91
C VAL A 54 -8.17 -8.96 -9.66
N ARG A 55 -7.09 -8.21 -9.91
CA ARG A 55 -5.93 -8.70 -10.67
C ARG A 55 -5.33 -9.96 -10.08
N TRP A 56 -5.24 -10.04 -8.75
CA TRP A 56 -4.57 -11.15 -8.06
C TRP A 56 -5.54 -12.09 -7.32
N SER A 57 -6.84 -11.97 -7.55
CA SER A 57 -7.87 -12.83 -6.93
C SER A 57 -7.65 -14.33 -7.13
N LYS A 58 -7.01 -14.73 -8.23
CA LYS A 58 -6.70 -16.13 -8.54
C LYS A 58 -5.30 -16.55 -8.07
N LYS A 59 -4.50 -15.60 -7.56
CA LYS A 59 -3.13 -15.87 -7.12
C LYS A 59 -3.08 -16.28 -5.66
N PHE A 60 -4.01 -15.78 -4.84
CA PHE A 60 -4.06 -15.96 -3.40
C PHE A 60 -5.36 -16.67 -2.98
N ALA A 61 -5.35 -17.35 -1.85
CA ALA A 61 -6.56 -17.95 -1.29
C ALA A 61 -7.61 -16.88 -0.98
N ARG A 62 -7.16 -15.72 -0.48
CA ARG A 62 -7.99 -14.54 -0.23
C ARG A 62 -7.15 -13.28 -0.28
N ILE A 63 -7.70 -12.23 -0.86
CA ILE A 63 -7.10 -10.91 -0.87
C ILE A 63 -8.14 -9.90 -0.38
N ASP A 64 -7.85 -9.25 0.74
CA ASP A 64 -8.70 -8.27 1.39
C ASP A 64 -8.19 -6.84 1.12
N GLY A 65 -9.04 -5.84 1.30
CA GLY A 65 -8.69 -4.45 1.04
C GLY A 65 -9.13 -3.47 2.13
N VAL A 66 -8.29 -2.49 2.40
CA VAL A 66 -8.58 -1.35 3.27
C VAL A 66 -8.31 -0.07 2.52
N ASP A 67 -9.19 0.92 2.65
CA ASP A 67 -8.99 2.27 2.13
C ASP A 67 -9.61 3.31 3.06
N ILE A 68 -9.02 4.50 3.13
CA ILE A 68 -9.54 5.63 3.92
C ILE A 68 -10.79 6.26 3.29
N ALA A 69 -10.95 6.12 1.96
CA ALA A 69 -12.03 6.75 1.22
C ALA A 69 -13.25 5.83 1.10
N PRO A 70 -14.39 6.13 1.78
CA PRO A 70 -15.59 5.32 1.65
C PRO A 70 -16.06 5.14 0.21
N GLY A 71 -15.92 6.18 -0.63
CA GLY A 71 -16.27 6.12 -2.06
C GLY A 71 -15.41 5.13 -2.86
N CYS A 72 -14.16 4.87 -2.43
CA CYS A 72 -13.31 3.83 -3.03
C CYS A 72 -13.82 2.45 -2.66
N ILE A 73 -14.16 2.24 -1.39
CA ILE A 73 -14.69 0.96 -0.92
C ILE A 73 -16.04 0.61 -1.57
N GLU A 74 -16.93 1.59 -1.78
CA GLU A 74 -18.17 1.34 -2.52
C GLU A 74 -17.90 0.92 -3.98
N LYS A 75 -16.96 1.58 -4.65
CA LYS A 75 -16.54 1.17 -6.01
C LYS A 75 -15.84 -0.19 -6.01
N ALA A 76 -15.05 -0.49 -5.00
CA ALA A 76 -14.40 -1.79 -4.83
C ALA A 76 -15.43 -2.93 -4.72
N LYS A 77 -16.49 -2.75 -3.93
CA LYS A 77 -17.59 -3.71 -3.83
C LYS A 77 -18.24 -4.00 -5.20
N ILE A 78 -18.54 -2.94 -5.96
CA ILE A 78 -19.15 -3.07 -7.30
C ILE A 78 -18.17 -3.79 -8.23
N HIS A 79 -16.89 -3.43 -8.22
CA HIS A 79 -15.87 -4.03 -9.08
C HIS A 79 -15.67 -5.52 -8.77
N LEU A 80 -15.51 -5.89 -7.51
CA LEU A 80 -15.39 -7.30 -7.12
C LEU A 80 -16.64 -8.12 -7.51
N ALA A 81 -17.84 -7.56 -7.29
CA ALA A 81 -19.08 -8.21 -7.66
C ALA A 81 -19.20 -8.44 -9.18
N SER A 82 -18.78 -7.45 -10.00
CA SER A 82 -18.80 -7.57 -11.48
C SER A 82 -17.84 -8.65 -11.98
N GLU A 83 -16.79 -8.96 -11.25
CA GLU A 83 -15.81 -10.01 -11.54
C GLU A 83 -16.15 -11.35 -10.86
N GLY A 84 -17.28 -11.43 -10.15
CA GLY A 84 -17.70 -12.64 -9.45
C GLY A 84 -16.84 -12.99 -8.23
N ILE A 85 -16.10 -12.04 -7.66
CA ILE A 85 -15.23 -12.24 -6.51
C ILE A 85 -16.03 -11.96 -5.23
N THR A 86 -16.25 -13.00 -4.42
CA THR A 86 -17.05 -12.94 -3.19
C THR A 86 -16.27 -13.22 -1.92
N THR A 87 -15.00 -13.57 -2.04
CA THR A 87 -14.14 -13.98 -0.90
C THR A 87 -13.44 -12.82 -0.20
N SER A 88 -13.33 -11.67 -0.85
CA SER A 88 -12.61 -10.50 -0.33
C SER A 88 -13.43 -9.75 0.72
N ASN A 89 -12.80 -9.39 1.83
CA ASN A 89 -13.33 -8.44 2.78
C ASN A 89 -12.83 -7.03 2.45
N LEU A 90 -13.68 -6.03 2.70
CA LEU A 90 -13.36 -4.63 2.44
C LEU A 90 -13.73 -3.77 3.66
N TRP A 91 -12.81 -2.89 4.07
CA TRP A 91 -13.03 -1.98 5.18
C TRP A 91 -12.67 -0.54 4.81
N VAL A 92 -13.42 0.38 5.40
CA VAL A 92 -13.02 1.79 5.51
C VAL A 92 -12.27 1.95 6.83
N ASN A 93 -11.10 2.58 6.80
CA ASN A 93 -10.37 2.91 8.02
C ASN A 93 -10.23 4.43 8.23
N ASP A 94 -9.64 4.82 9.33
CA ASP A 94 -9.38 6.21 9.69
C ASP A 94 -8.04 6.76 9.14
N GLY A 95 -7.30 5.93 8.37
CA GLY A 95 -5.96 6.24 7.87
C GLY A 95 -4.85 6.08 8.91
N ARG A 96 -5.17 5.65 10.12
CA ARG A 96 -4.23 5.56 11.26
C ARG A 96 -4.15 4.19 11.90
N SER A 97 -5.24 3.41 11.84
CA SER A 97 -5.36 2.13 12.52
C SER A 97 -5.98 1.04 11.65
N LEU A 98 -5.89 -0.21 12.09
CA LEU A 98 -6.56 -1.38 11.55
C LEU A 98 -7.37 -2.10 12.64
N GLU A 99 -7.95 -1.35 13.59
CA GLU A 99 -8.70 -1.90 14.74
C GLU A 99 -9.84 -2.84 14.34
N MET A 100 -10.42 -2.65 13.13
CA MET A 100 -11.45 -3.51 12.59
C MET A 100 -10.95 -4.91 12.17
N ILE A 101 -9.63 -5.11 12.12
CA ILE A 101 -8.99 -6.36 11.72
C ILE A 101 -8.37 -7.02 12.96
N SER A 102 -8.71 -8.28 13.17
CA SER A 102 -8.15 -9.09 14.28
C SER A 102 -6.65 -9.36 14.08
N ASP A 103 -5.96 -9.69 15.16
CA ASP A 103 -4.55 -10.04 15.13
C ASP A 103 -4.27 -11.29 14.30
N VAL A 104 -3.07 -11.38 13.75
CA VAL A 104 -2.50 -12.61 13.16
C VAL A 104 -3.39 -13.22 12.06
N GLN A 105 -3.81 -12.39 11.10
CA GLN A 105 -4.70 -12.82 10.00
C GLN A 105 -3.97 -13.08 8.69
N TYR A 106 -2.93 -12.30 8.37
CA TYR A 106 -2.38 -12.20 7.02
C TYR A 106 -0.99 -12.79 6.90
N ASP A 107 -0.74 -13.47 5.78
CA ASP A 107 0.59 -13.92 5.37
C ASP A 107 1.38 -12.76 4.74
N ILE A 108 0.69 -11.87 4.02
CA ILE A 108 1.28 -10.72 3.36
C ILE A 108 0.39 -9.49 3.57
N VAL A 109 1.00 -8.36 3.92
CA VAL A 109 0.40 -7.03 3.80
C VAL A 109 1.17 -6.26 2.73
N PHE A 110 0.48 -5.60 1.81
CA PHE A 110 1.15 -4.82 0.79
C PHE A 110 0.48 -3.47 0.52
N MET A 111 1.25 -2.55 -0.09
CA MET A 111 0.79 -1.24 -0.54
C MET A 111 1.36 -0.92 -1.93
N THR A 112 0.50 -0.34 -2.78
CA THR A 112 0.89 0.26 -4.05
C THR A 112 0.51 1.73 -4.10
N ILE A 113 1.46 2.62 -4.36
CA ILE A 113 1.24 4.08 -4.53
C ILE A 113 0.55 4.76 -3.31
N SER A 114 0.38 4.09 -2.20
CA SER A 114 -0.31 4.63 -1.02
C SER A 114 0.63 5.09 0.09
N HIS A 115 1.77 4.43 0.29
CA HIS A 115 2.72 4.79 1.35
C HIS A 115 3.21 6.24 1.23
N GLN A 116 3.53 6.70 0.03
CA GLN A 116 4.04 8.05 -0.22
C GLN A 116 3.08 9.15 0.22
N HIS A 117 1.78 8.90 0.24
CA HIS A 117 0.75 9.87 0.65
C HIS A 117 0.55 9.94 2.17
N ILE A 118 1.21 9.08 2.96
CA ILE A 118 1.15 9.11 4.41
C ILE A 118 2.26 10.05 4.92
N THR A 119 2.00 11.33 4.91
CA THR A 119 3.00 12.38 5.15
C THR A 119 3.44 12.50 6.62
N SER A 120 2.57 12.17 7.60
CA SER A 120 2.92 12.21 9.02
C SER A 120 3.72 10.97 9.43
N ARG A 121 4.90 11.18 10.05
CA ARG A 121 5.74 10.09 10.55
C ARG A 121 5.07 9.29 11.67
N SER A 122 4.39 9.94 12.61
CA SER A 122 3.69 9.24 13.70
C SER A 122 2.60 8.32 13.18
N VAL A 123 1.89 8.73 12.12
CA VAL A 123 0.89 7.89 11.45
C VAL A 123 1.56 6.69 10.78
N ARG A 124 2.68 6.90 10.06
CA ARG A 124 3.42 5.77 9.45
C ARG A 124 3.89 4.76 10.49
N LEU A 125 4.49 5.25 11.60
CA LEU A 125 4.94 4.36 12.69
C LEU A 125 3.77 3.59 13.33
N ASN A 126 2.62 4.23 13.51
CA ASN A 126 1.44 3.54 14.02
C ASN A 126 0.95 2.45 13.05
N LEU A 127 0.87 2.78 11.75
CA LEU A 127 0.48 1.81 10.73
C LEU A 127 1.48 0.64 10.63
N TYR A 128 2.78 0.87 10.76
CA TYR A 128 3.76 -0.23 10.79
C TYR A 128 3.51 -1.19 11.95
N ARG A 129 3.18 -0.67 13.15
CA ARG A 129 2.81 -1.53 14.29
C ARG A 129 1.50 -2.28 14.03
N GLU A 130 0.51 -1.64 13.41
CA GLU A 130 -0.73 -2.29 13.01
C GLU A 130 -0.51 -3.39 11.96
N PHE A 131 0.33 -3.13 10.96
CA PHE A 131 0.72 -4.16 9.98
C PHE A 131 1.43 -5.34 10.66
N LEU A 132 2.35 -5.04 11.61
CA LEU A 132 3.00 -6.09 12.39
C LEU A 132 1.98 -6.90 13.19
N ARG A 133 0.98 -6.26 13.82
CA ARG A 133 -0.06 -6.91 14.61
C ARG A 133 -0.89 -7.88 13.76
N VAL A 134 -1.38 -7.43 12.61
CA VAL A 134 -2.27 -8.24 11.75
C VAL A 134 -1.55 -9.32 10.95
N LEU A 135 -0.24 -9.21 10.77
CA LEU A 135 0.58 -10.24 10.13
C LEU A 135 0.73 -11.48 11.03
N LYS A 136 0.75 -12.64 10.41
CA LYS A 136 1.16 -13.90 11.03
C LYS A 136 2.67 -13.88 11.35
N PRO A 137 3.16 -14.73 12.28
CA PRO A 137 4.60 -14.97 12.42
C PRO A 137 5.22 -15.33 11.04
N ASN A 138 6.40 -14.79 10.75
CA ASN A 138 7.06 -14.83 9.44
C ASN A 138 6.32 -14.15 8.29
N GLY A 139 5.17 -13.50 8.53
CA GLY A 139 4.45 -12.74 7.51
C GLY A 139 5.25 -11.56 6.97
N ILE A 140 4.95 -11.15 5.75
CA ILE A 140 5.72 -10.14 5.01
C ILE A 140 4.90 -8.86 4.87
N LEU A 141 5.53 -7.74 5.20
CA LEU A 141 5.12 -6.41 4.75
C LEU A 141 5.94 -6.05 3.51
N THR A 142 5.27 -5.70 2.41
CA THR A 142 5.93 -5.25 1.19
C THR A 142 5.23 -4.03 0.61
N PHE A 143 5.97 -3.03 0.18
CA PHE A 143 5.35 -1.83 -0.36
C PHE A 143 6.26 -1.06 -1.31
N GLN A 144 5.61 -0.24 -2.14
CA GLN A 144 6.27 0.71 -3.01
C GLN A 144 6.08 2.12 -2.44
N THR A 145 7.11 2.95 -2.57
CA THR A 145 7.03 4.39 -2.32
C THR A 145 7.91 5.17 -3.28
N GLY A 146 7.61 6.46 -3.47
CA GLY A 146 8.47 7.36 -4.22
C GLY A 146 9.78 7.61 -3.48
N PHE A 147 10.88 7.79 -4.24
CA PHE A 147 12.23 8.03 -3.71
C PHE A 147 12.92 9.14 -4.50
N GLY A 148 13.66 9.99 -3.79
CA GLY A 148 14.45 11.07 -4.35
C GLY A 148 13.98 12.47 -3.92
N PRO A 149 14.84 13.51 -4.12
CA PRO A 149 14.58 14.88 -3.70
C PRO A 149 13.67 15.67 -4.66
N SER A 150 13.44 15.19 -5.87
CA SER A 150 12.91 16.03 -6.96
C SER A 150 11.41 16.29 -6.89
N HIS A 151 10.65 15.57 -6.05
CA HIS A 151 9.21 15.75 -5.98
C HIS A 151 8.83 17.14 -5.44
N PRO A 152 8.20 18.02 -6.26
CA PRO A 152 8.02 19.43 -5.93
C PRO A 152 7.02 19.67 -4.80
N ARG A 153 6.12 18.71 -4.54
CA ARG A 153 5.07 18.79 -3.51
C ARG A 153 5.31 17.76 -2.41
N SER A 154 6.54 17.73 -1.88
CA SER A 154 6.90 16.78 -0.84
C SER A 154 7.11 17.45 0.52
N VAL A 155 6.85 16.69 1.58
CA VAL A 155 7.16 17.06 2.96
C VAL A 155 8.34 16.24 3.46
N ASP A 156 9.09 16.80 4.42
CA ASP A 156 10.21 16.12 5.05
C ASP A 156 9.80 14.77 5.63
N TYR A 157 10.70 13.77 5.54
CA TYR A 157 10.45 12.42 6.04
C TYR A 157 10.05 12.38 7.53
N PHE A 158 10.65 13.25 8.33
CA PHE A 158 10.39 13.32 9.78
C PHE A 158 9.25 14.28 10.16
N ALA A 159 8.59 14.90 9.17
CA ALA A 159 7.46 15.78 9.44
C ALA A 159 6.33 15.05 10.16
N ASP A 160 5.80 15.68 11.20
CA ASP A 160 4.77 15.10 12.06
C ASP A 160 3.64 16.09 12.39
N THR A 161 3.69 17.26 11.82
CA THR A 161 2.72 18.33 12.07
C THR A 161 1.78 18.53 10.90
N PHE A 162 0.49 18.30 11.13
CA PHE A 162 -0.58 18.83 10.29
C PHE A 162 -0.84 20.26 10.74
N THR A 163 -0.29 21.24 10.04
CA THR A 163 -0.52 22.66 10.39
C THR A 163 -1.88 23.14 9.91
N ASN A 164 -2.40 22.63 8.79
CA ASN A 164 -3.77 22.82 8.26
C ASN A 164 -4.11 21.68 7.31
N GLU A 165 -5.38 21.25 7.24
CA GLU A 165 -5.85 20.24 6.29
C GLU A 165 -5.59 20.61 4.82
N SER A 166 -5.63 21.89 4.48
CA SER A 166 -5.35 22.40 3.14
C SER A 166 -3.90 22.27 2.71
N ASP A 167 -2.95 22.21 3.66
CA ASP A 167 -1.52 22.20 3.36
C ASP A 167 -1.00 20.81 2.96
N PHE A 168 -1.82 19.77 3.13
CA PHE A 168 -1.44 18.37 2.88
C PHE A 168 -2.18 17.72 1.70
N VAL A 169 -3.04 18.48 1.04
CA VAL A 169 -3.70 18.00 -0.18
C VAL A 169 -2.63 17.82 -1.26
N ASP A 170 -2.54 16.61 -1.81
CA ASP A 170 -1.59 16.22 -2.87
C ASP A 170 -0.09 16.35 -2.51
N LYS A 171 0.28 16.19 -1.25
CA LYS A 171 1.69 16.10 -0.85
C LYS A 171 2.12 14.66 -0.60
N ASP A 172 3.36 14.38 -0.95
CA ASP A 172 4.00 13.10 -0.70
C ASP A 172 5.09 13.22 0.38
N VAL A 173 5.40 12.14 1.06
CA VAL A 173 6.57 12.08 1.92
C VAL A 173 7.84 12.03 1.06
N ARG A 174 8.82 12.87 1.38
CA ARG A 174 10.13 12.88 0.70
C ARG A 174 11.05 11.84 1.33
N VAL A 175 11.32 10.81 0.58
CA VAL A 175 12.26 9.74 0.96
C VAL A 175 13.54 9.90 0.15
N GLU A 176 14.61 10.34 0.81
CA GLU A 176 15.95 10.51 0.21
C GLU A 176 16.96 9.50 0.74
N ASN A 177 16.62 8.81 1.82
CA ASN A 177 17.49 7.83 2.45
C ASN A 177 16.67 6.62 2.91
N VAL A 178 16.94 5.47 2.30
CA VAL A 178 16.27 4.21 2.65
C VAL A 178 16.50 3.79 4.09
N GLN A 179 17.62 4.23 4.70
CA GLN A 179 17.92 3.91 6.10
C GLN A 179 16.89 4.49 7.07
N HIS A 180 16.25 5.62 6.74
CA HIS A 180 15.17 6.18 7.56
C HIS A 180 13.98 5.23 7.65
N ILE A 181 13.51 4.70 6.51
CA ILE A 181 12.42 3.71 6.48
C ILE A 181 12.83 2.42 7.19
N LYS A 182 14.06 1.95 6.93
CA LYS A 182 14.60 0.75 7.58
C LYS A 182 14.58 0.90 9.10
N THR A 183 15.12 2.01 9.61
CA THR A 183 15.15 2.28 11.07
C THR A 183 13.73 2.33 11.66
N ASP A 184 12.78 3.02 11.01
CA ASP A 184 11.40 3.10 11.47
C ASP A 184 10.71 1.72 11.52
N LEU A 185 10.96 0.87 10.52
CA LEU A 185 10.41 -0.50 10.49
C LEU A 185 11.04 -1.39 11.57
N GLU A 186 12.36 -1.32 11.75
CA GLU A 186 13.09 -2.07 12.80
C GLU A 186 12.66 -1.63 14.20
N GLU A 187 12.49 -0.32 14.45
CA GLU A 187 11.93 0.22 15.69
C GLU A 187 10.50 -0.25 15.97
N CYS A 188 9.72 -0.51 14.91
CA CYS A 188 8.37 -1.07 15.03
C CYS A 188 8.35 -2.59 15.22
N GLY A 189 9.51 -3.27 15.14
CA GLY A 189 9.64 -4.71 15.40
C GLY A 189 9.76 -5.59 14.15
N PHE A 190 9.88 -5.02 12.96
CA PHE A 190 10.15 -5.78 11.75
C PHE A 190 11.62 -6.15 11.61
N VAL A 191 11.89 -7.26 10.92
CA VAL A 191 13.20 -7.60 10.40
C VAL A 191 13.29 -7.15 8.95
N TRP A 192 14.28 -6.34 8.63
CA TRP A 192 14.53 -5.90 7.26
C TRP A 192 14.95 -7.08 6.38
N VAL A 193 14.32 -7.23 5.21
CA VAL A 193 14.68 -8.25 4.22
C VAL A 193 15.53 -7.62 3.12
N ASP A 194 14.93 -6.78 2.28
CA ASP A 194 15.65 -6.06 1.23
C ASP A 194 14.90 -4.83 0.70
N SER A 195 15.54 -4.11 -0.20
CA SER A 195 14.92 -3.08 -1.02
C SER A 195 15.51 -3.07 -2.42
N ILE A 196 14.67 -2.78 -3.41
CA ILE A 196 15.10 -2.60 -4.81
C ILE A 196 14.53 -1.31 -5.38
N PHE A 197 15.30 -0.70 -6.25
CA PHE A 197 14.93 0.53 -6.95
C PHE A 197 14.51 0.22 -8.38
N THR A 198 13.57 1.01 -8.90
CA THR A 198 13.18 0.97 -10.30
C THR A 198 12.82 2.36 -10.79
N GLN A 199 12.94 2.59 -12.09
CA GLN A 199 12.53 3.87 -12.67
C GLN A 199 11.03 4.07 -12.52
N THR A 200 10.63 5.32 -12.28
CA THR A 200 9.23 5.71 -12.31
C THR A 200 8.72 5.75 -13.75
N VAL A 201 7.41 5.53 -13.89
CA VAL A 201 6.73 5.70 -15.18
C VAL A 201 5.87 6.96 -15.09
N LYS A 202 6.40 8.08 -15.58
CA LYS A 202 5.72 9.38 -15.60
C LYS A 202 5.29 9.87 -14.20
N ASP A 203 6.14 9.68 -13.22
CA ASP A 203 5.98 10.13 -11.85
C ASP A 203 6.85 11.37 -11.60
N GLU A 204 6.52 12.14 -10.57
CA GLU A 204 7.29 13.29 -10.12
C GLU A 204 8.48 12.87 -9.22
N HIS A 205 8.58 11.60 -8.81
CA HIS A 205 9.72 11.05 -8.07
C HIS A 205 10.87 10.65 -9.00
N ASP A 206 12.09 10.69 -8.50
CA ASP A 206 13.29 10.29 -9.27
C ASP A 206 13.26 8.79 -9.59
N CYS A 207 12.82 7.99 -8.63
CA CYS A 207 12.59 6.56 -8.83
C CYS A 207 11.56 6.03 -7.81
N TRP A 208 11.16 4.79 -7.98
CA TRP A 208 10.41 4.03 -6.96
C TRP A 208 11.34 3.08 -6.23
N ILE A 209 11.11 2.95 -4.94
CA ILE A 209 11.72 1.92 -4.10
C ILE A 209 10.65 0.93 -3.64
N PHE A 210 10.97 -0.35 -3.76
CA PHE A 210 10.17 -1.46 -3.24
C PHE A 210 10.88 -2.09 -2.06
N ILE A 211 10.18 -2.17 -0.95
CA ILE A 211 10.71 -2.59 0.35
C ILE A 211 10.04 -3.89 0.75
N GLN A 212 10.81 -4.79 1.33
CA GLN A 212 10.30 -5.97 2.01
C GLN A 212 10.89 -6.05 3.42
N CYS A 213 10.02 -6.33 4.40
CA CYS A 213 10.39 -6.66 5.75
C CYS A 213 9.49 -7.78 6.29
N GLN A 214 9.95 -8.46 7.33
CA GLN A 214 9.32 -9.64 7.87
C GLN A 214 8.96 -9.47 9.33
N LYS A 215 7.79 -9.95 9.73
CA LYS A 215 7.46 -10.14 11.14
C LYS A 215 8.29 -11.29 11.70
N PRO A 216 8.96 -11.11 12.87
CA PRO A 216 9.65 -12.21 13.54
C PRO A 216 8.75 -13.41 13.81
N ASN A 217 9.36 -14.58 14.01
CA ASN A 217 8.66 -15.82 14.35
C ASN A 217 8.38 -15.93 15.87
N THR A 218 8.00 -14.82 16.49
CA THR A 218 7.73 -14.78 17.94
C THR A 218 6.26 -14.56 18.21
#